data_eef7da1cfbbc61a06b5ffcb52d30d825
#
_entry.id   eef7da1cfbbc61a06b5ffcb52d30d825
#
_cell.length_a   1.000
_cell.length_b   1.000
_cell.length_c   1.000
_cell.angle_alpha   90.00
_cell.angle_beta   90.00
_cell.angle_gamma   90.00
#
_symmetry.space_group_name_H-M   'P 1'
#
loop_
_entity.id
_entity.type
_entity.pdbx_description
1 polymer ?
#
loop_
_entity_poly.entity_id
_entity_poly.type
_entity_poly.pdbx_seq_one_letter_code
_entity_poly.pdbx_strand_id
1 'polypeptide(L)'
;MKAIRYVFCLCAALVFSVFEGVAADEDFKTFLQKFTSSASFQYSRVKFPLKSPISLLKDVGETEQTFPFTREKWPLLDAESLKEVRVEEEEGGVYISRYSVNEPAHKEFEAGYEESEPSLRLVFELQDGKWYVTDCYNDWYNPDLPVSELAETIRTIQEENKAFEEQHP
;
A
#
# COMPACT_ATOMS: atom_id res chain seq x y z
N MET A 1 -57.51 -8.93 60.31
CA MET A 1 -57.47 -8.07 59.13
C MET A 1 -55.95 -7.89 58.80
N LYS A 2 -55.46 -8.61 57.78
CA LYS A 2 -54.01 -8.58 57.40
C LYS A 2 -53.86 -7.71 56.17
N ALA A 3 -53.10 -6.62 56.29
CA ALA A 3 -52.76 -5.76 55.19
C ALA A 3 -51.62 -6.32 54.37
N ILE A 4 -51.85 -6.57 53.11
CA ILE A 4 -50.84 -7.03 52.12
C ILE A 4 -50.13 -5.79 51.56
N ARG A 5 -48.81 -5.68 51.83
CA ARG A 5 -47.93 -4.65 51.23
C ARG A 5 -47.42 -5.18 49.90
N TYR A 6 -47.83 -4.57 48.82
CA TYR A 6 -47.23 -4.81 47.53
C TYR A 6 -45.95 -3.98 47.41
N VAL A 7 -44.82 -4.65 47.30
CA VAL A 7 -43.55 -4.03 46.95
C VAL A 7 -43.43 -4.04 45.43
N PHE A 8 -43.53 -2.86 44.82
CA PHE A 8 -43.24 -2.67 43.40
C PHE A 8 -41.73 -2.62 43.22
N CYS A 9 -41.13 -3.71 42.67
CA CYS A 9 -39.77 -3.70 42.16
C CYS A 9 -39.75 -3.02 40.81
N LEU A 10 -39.28 -1.78 40.76
CA LEU A 10 -39.04 -1.03 39.53
C LEU A 10 -37.67 -1.47 38.98
N CYS A 11 -37.64 -2.44 38.05
CA CYS A 11 -36.47 -2.77 37.31
C CYS A 11 -36.25 -1.71 36.23
N ALA A 12 -35.42 -0.70 36.54
CA ALA A 12 -34.90 0.21 35.53
C ALA A 12 -33.89 -0.52 34.68
N ALA A 13 -34.32 -1.01 33.51
CA ALA A 13 -33.41 -1.51 32.49
C ALA A 13 -32.65 -0.32 31.88
N LEU A 14 -31.41 -0.14 32.32
CA LEU A 14 -30.46 0.77 31.68
C LEU A 14 -30.06 0.14 30.34
N VAL A 15 -30.73 0.57 29.28
CA VAL A 15 -30.31 0.29 27.90
C VAL A 15 -29.07 1.15 27.65
N PHE A 16 -27.89 0.61 27.86
CA PHE A 16 -26.67 1.19 27.32
C PHE A 16 -26.71 1.04 25.79
N SER A 17 -27.18 2.10 25.12
CA SER A 17 -26.93 2.24 23.68
C SER A 17 -25.43 2.43 23.52
N VAL A 18 -24.72 1.37 23.14
CA VAL A 18 -23.36 1.47 22.64
C VAL A 18 -23.49 2.19 21.30
N PHE A 19 -23.31 3.50 21.31
CA PHE A 19 -23.00 4.24 20.09
C PHE A 19 -21.61 3.74 19.68
N GLU A 20 -21.55 2.73 18.81
CA GLU A 20 -20.38 2.49 17.99
C GLU A 20 -20.23 3.76 17.14
N GLY A 21 -19.40 4.69 17.62
CA GLY A 21 -18.98 5.82 16.81
C GLY A 21 -18.32 5.24 15.57
N VAL A 22 -18.94 5.42 14.41
CA VAL A 22 -18.31 5.14 13.13
C VAL A 22 -17.04 5.98 13.11
N ALA A 23 -15.89 5.32 13.27
CA ALA A 23 -14.61 6.02 13.19
C ALA A 23 -14.58 6.67 11.79
N ALA A 24 -14.26 7.96 11.74
CA ALA A 24 -14.12 8.64 10.46
C ALA A 24 -13.04 7.96 9.63
N ASP A 25 -13.26 7.88 8.32
CA ASP A 25 -12.27 7.34 7.39
C ASP A 25 -10.94 8.07 7.52
N GLU A 26 -9.84 7.31 7.42
CA GLU A 26 -8.49 7.85 7.50
C GLU A 26 -8.24 8.81 6.31
N ASP A 27 -7.81 10.03 6.63
CA ASP A 27 -7.42 10.99 5.59
C ASP A 27 -6.21 10.49 4.79
N PHE A 28 -6.33 10.45 3.47
CA PHE A 28 -5.31 9.90 2.59
C PHE A 28 -3.97 10.64 2.67
N LYS A 29 -3.99 11.96 2.81
CA LYS A 29 -2.77 12.76 2.94
C LYS A 29 -2.01 12.41 4.23
N THR A 30 -2.74 12.27 5.32
CA THR A 30 -2.18 11.87 6.63
C THR A 30 -1.64 10.44 6.57
N PHE A 31 -2.36 9.52 5.91
CA PHE A 31 -1.89 8.17 5.66
C PHE A 31 -0.58 8.20 4.84
N LEU A 32 -0.55 8.91 3.72
CA LEU A 32 0.60 8.97 2.82
C LEU A 32 1.85 9.51 3.52
N GLN A 33 1.73 10.56 4.34
CA GLN A 33 2.83 11.10 5.12
C GLN A 33 3.44 10.05 6.06
N LYS A 34 2.61 9.27 6.75
CA LYS A 34 3.08 8.17 7.63
C LYS A 34 3.66 7.03 6.82
N PHE A 35 3.02 6.69 5.70
CA PHE A 35 3.43 5.60 4.82
C PHE A 35 4.85 5.82 4.28
N THR A 36 5.18 7.04 3.88
CA THR A 36 6.48 7.40 3.30
C THR A 36 7.53 7.78 4.34
N SER A 37 7.20 7.83 5.62
CA SER A 37 8.14 8.23 6.70
C SER A 37 8.32 7.18 7.80
N SER A 38 7.76 5.99 7.67
CA SER A 38 7.91 4.92 8.67
C SER A 38 7.83 3.54 8.02
N ALA A 39 8.92 2.81 8.05
CA ALA A 39 9.01 1.44 7.55
C ALA A 39 7.97 0.51 8.22
N SER A 40 7.85 0.58 9.54
CA SER A 40 6.91 -0.25 10.30
C SER A 40 5.45 0.06 9.93
N PHE A 41 5.11 1.35 9.74
CA PHE A 41 3.79 1.74 9.28
C PHE A 41 3.56 1.26 7.84
N GLN A 42 4.51 1.46 6.93
CA GLN A 42 4.42 1.02 5.54
C GLN A 42 4.16 -0.49 5.45
N TYR A 43 4.96 -1.32 6.13
CA TYR A 43 4.73 -2.76 6.18
C TYR A 43 3.35 -3.15 6.76
N SER A 44 2.82 -2.40 7.71
CA SER A 44 1.49 -2.65 8.29
C SER A 44 0.34 -2.31 7.36
N ARG A 45 0.63 -1.53 6.30
CA ARG A 45 -0.36 -0.98 5.37
C ARG A 45 -0.25 -1.55 3.95
N VAL A 46 0.61 -2.53 3.74
CA VAL A 46 0.66 -3.31 2.49
C VAL A 46 0.03 -4.67 2.72
N LYS A 47 -0.90 -5.06 1.86
CA LYS A 47 -1.63 -6.35 1.92
C LYS A 47 -0.84 -7.44 1.22
N PHE A 48 0.09 -8.06 1.93
CA PHE A 48 0.89 -9.18 1.39
C PHE A 48 0.18 -10.53 1.44
N PRO A 49 0.37 -11.41 0.41
CA PRO A 49 0.98 -11.06 -0.87
C PRO A 49 0.09 -10.08 -1.65
N LEU A 50 0.70 -9.21 -2.48
CA LEU A 50 -0.04 -8.29 -3.34
C LEU A 50 -0.88 -9.06 -4.36
N LYS A 51 -1.89 -8.40 -4.94
CA LYS A 51 -2.83 -9.02 -5.91
C LYS A 51 -2.10 -9.52 -7.14
N SER A 52 -1.21 -8.70 -7.71
CA SER A 52 -0.38 -9.07 -8.86
C SER A 52 0.88 -9.77 -8.40
N PRO A 53 1.20 -10.96 -8.94
CA PRO A 53 2.48 -11.60 -8.72
C PRO A 53 3.59 -10.89 -9.53
N ILE A 54 4.83 -11.08 -9.12
CA ILE A 54 5.99 -10.74 -9.94
C ILE A 54 6.10 -11.77 -11.06
N SER A 55 6.24 -11.31 -12.31
CA SER A 55 6.40 -12.16 -13.49
C SER A 55 7.77 -11.88 -14.12
N LEU A 56 8.61 -12.90 -14.25
CA LEU A 56 9.98 -12.80 -14.76
C LEU A 56 10.19 -13.83 -15.86
N LEU A 57 11.10 -13.54 -16.80
CA LEU A 57 11.50 -14.48 -17.83
C LEU A 57 12.30 -15.64 -17.24
N LYS A 58 12.00 -16.85 -17.67
CA LYS A 58 12.87 -18.00 -17.38
C LYS A 58 14.20 -17.84 -18.13
N ASP A 59 15.27 -18.30 -17.49
CA ASP A 59 16.62 -18.25 -18.06
C ASP A 59 16.76 -19.07 -19.35
N VAL A 60 15.83 -19.99 -19.57
CA VAL A 60 15.80 -20.82 -20.80
C VAL A 60 14.37 -20.78 -21.37
N GLY A 61 14.24 -20.24 -22.56
CA GLY A 61 12.98 -20.12 -23.29
C GLY A 61 12.32 -18.74 -23.10
N GLU A 62 11.24 -18.50 -23.84
CA GLU A 62 10.49 -17.24 -23.84
C GLU A 62 9.25 -17.32 -22.92
N THR A 63 9.32 -18.11 -21.85
CA THR A 63 8.20 -18.31 -20.93
C THR A 63 8.44 -17.61 -19.61
N GLU A 64 7.39 -17.01 -19.07
CA GLU A 64 7.42 -16.36 -17.76
C GLU A 64 7.29 -17.37 -16.61
N GLN A 65 7.85 -16.98 -15.47
CA GLN A 65 7.63 -17.61 -14.18
C GLN A 65 7.13 -16.57 -13.18
N THR A 66 6.06 -16.91 -12.46
CA THR A 66 5.45 -16.01 -11.50
C THR A 66 5.88 -16.33 -10.07
N PHE A 67 6.03 -15.28 -9.27
CA PHE A 67 6.37 -15.37 -7.86
C PHE A 67 5.42 -14.48 -7.05
N PRO A 68 4.95 -14.90 -5.86
CA PRO A 68 4.14 -14.04 -5.02
C PRO A 68 4.94 -12.80 -4.61
N PHE A 69 4.31 -11.62 -4.69
CA PHE A 69 4.93 -10.36 -4.24
C PHE A 69 4.74 -10.25 -2.72
N THR A 70 5.73 -10.70 -1.99
CA THR A 70 5.74 -10.82 -0.54
C THR A 70 6.49 -9.65 0.12
N ARG A 71 6.41 -9.57 1.44
CA ARG A 71 7.04 -8.51 2.23
C ARG A 71 8.55 -8.36 1.97
N GLU A 72 9.28 -9.46 1.84
CA GLU A 72 10.72 -9.45 1.59
C GLU A 72 11.13 -8.89 0.22
N LYS A 73 10.17 -8.81 -0.71
CA LYS A 73 10.36 -8.27 -2.05
C LYS A 73 9.89 -6.81 -2.17
N TRP A 74 9.30 -6.26 -1.10
CA TRP A 74 8.75 -4.92 -1.10
C TRP A 74 9.86 -3.87 -0.94
N PRO A 75 10.06 -2.95 -1.90
CA PRO A 75 10.90 -1.78 -1.70
C PRO A 75 10.17 -0.77 -0.80
N LEU A 76 10.85 -0.27 0.22
CA LEU A 76 10.31 0.84 1.03
C LEU A 76 10.34 2.13 0.20
N LEU A 77 9.22 2.85 0.19
CA LEU A 77 9.02 4.04 -0.62
C LEU A 77 9.03 5.27 0.27
N ASP A 78 9.80 6.26 -0.12
CA ASP A 78 9.87 7.57 0.53
C ASP A 78 8.91 8.59 -0.09
N ALA A 79 8.94 9.83 0.40
CA ALA A 79 8.06 10.88 -0.10
C ALA A 79 8.41 11.34 -1.53
N GLU A 80 9.67 11.23 -1.95
CA GLU A 80 10.07 11.59 -3.31
C GLU A 80 9.59 10.54 -4.33
N SER A 81 9.56 9.25 -3.93
CA SER A 81 9.02 8.16 -4.77
C SER A 81 7.55 8.34 -5.13
N LEU A 82 6.77 9.04 -4.29
CA LEU A 82 5.32 9.23 -4.47
C LEU A 82 4.93 10.69 -4.70
N LYS A 83 5.87 11.52 -5.11
CA LYS A 83 5.65 12.92 -5.43
C LYS A 83 5.10 13.08 -6.83
N GLU A 84 4.04 13.87 -6.98
CA GLU A 84 3.51 14.22 -8.30
C GLU A 84 4.44 15.21 -8.98
N VAL A 85 4.97 14.85 -10.15
CA VAL A 85 5.84 15.69 -10.97
C VAL A 85 5.55 15.48 -12.45
N ARG A 86 5.92 16.48 -13.25
CA ARG A 86 6.06 16.41 -14.71
C ARG A 86 7.36 17.09 -15.08
N VAL A 87 8.29 16.35 -15.63
CA VAL A 87 9.64 16.84 -16.01
C VAL A 87 9.87 16.55 -17.48
N GLU A 88 10.21 17.56 -18.24
CA GLU A 88 10.68 17.42 -19.61
C GLU A 88 12.20 17.25 -19.58
N GLU A 89 12.68 16.16 -20.14
CA GLU A 89 14.10 15.88 -20.22
C GLU A 89 14.74 16.46 -21.49
N GLU A 90 16.03 16.80 -21.42
CA GLU A 90 16.76 17.41 -22.53
C GLU A 90 16.79 16.54 -23.80
N GLU A 91 16.71 15.20 -23.64
CA GLU A 91 16.69 14.23 -24.74
C GLU A 91 15.29 13.95 -25.31
N GLY A 92 14.27 14.69 -24.85
CA GLY A 92 12.92 14.70 -25.44
C GLY A 92 11.93 13.71 -24.82
N GLY A 93 12.24 13.11 -23.68
CA GLY A 93 11.29 12.35 -22.86
C GLY A 93 10.51 13.24 -21.89
N VAL A 94 9.31 12.84 -21.53
CA VAL A 94 8.53 13.49 -20.47
C VAL A 94 8.29 12.47 -19.36
N TYR A 95 8.93 12.67 -18.22
CA TYR A 95 8.67 11.84 -17.03
C TYR A 95 7.48 12.41 -16.26
N ILE A 96 6.52 11.55 -15.93
CA ILE A 96 5.31 11.92 -15.20
C ILE A 96 5.15 10.98 -14.00
N SER A 97 4.84 11.58 -12.85
CA SER A 97 4.28 10.85 -11.73
C SER A 97 3.01 11.55 -11.24
N ARG A 98 1.93 10.80 -11.10
CA ARG A 98 0.60 11.34 -10.79
C ARG A 98 -0.34 10.28 -10.23
N TYR A 99 -1.43 10.72 -9.62
CA TYR A 99 -2.59 9.85 -9.40
C TYR A 99 -3.41 9.74 -10.69
N SER A 100 -3.32 8.59 -11.38
CA SER A 100 -4.13 8.28 -12.57
C SER A 100 -5.59 8.03 -12.21
N VAL A 101 -5.85 7.50 -11.00
CA VAL A 101 -7.16 7.40 -10.37
C VAL A 101 -7.12 8.08 -9.00
N ASN A 102 -8.10 8.95 -8.72
CA ASN A 102 -8.17 9.71 -7.47
C ASN A 102 -9.60 9.76 -6.93
N GLU A 103 -10.13 8.60 -6.58
CA GLU A 103 -11.48 8.43 -6.02
C GLU A 103 -11.46 8.43 -4.48
N PRO A 104 -12.60 8.66 -3.81
CA PRO A 104 -12.66 8.73 -2.35
C PRO A 104 -12.17 7.47 -1.61
N ALA A 105 -12.35 6.27 -2.20
CA ALA A 105 -11.98 5.00 -1.58
C ALA A 105 -10.98 4.17 -2.41
N HIS A 106 -10.55 4.69 -3.57
CA HIS A 106 -9.63 4.02 -4.48
C HIS A 106 -8.71 5.04 -5.15
N LYS A 107 -7.41 4.81 -5.11
CA LYS A 107 -6.42 5.65 -5.77
C LYS A 107 -5.39 4.78 -6.46
N GLU A 108 -4.96 5.23 -7.65
CA GLU A 108 -3.84 4.64 -8.37
C GLU A 108 -2.79 5.71 -8.62
N PHE A 109 -1.56 5.44 -8.19
CA PHE A 109 -0.41 6.28 -8.48
C PHE A 109 0.43 5.61 -9.55
N GLU A 110 0.87 6.37 -10.54
CA GLU A 110 1.72 5.91 -11.62
C GLU A 110 2.88 6.87 -11.81
N ALA A 111 4.07 6.31 -12.06
CA ALA A 111 5.27 7.05 -12.38
C ALA A 111 6.03 6.37 -13.53
N GLY A 112 6.52 7.15 -14.48
CA GLY A 112 7.25 6.65 -15.65
C GLY A 112 7.25 7.68 -16.78
N TYR A 113 7.75 7.26 -17.95
CA TYR A 113 7.72 8.10 -19.17
C TYR A 113 6.34 8.07 -19.83
N GLU A 114 5.87 9.23 -20.32
CA GLU A 114 4.50 9.46 -20.80
C GLU A 114 4.04 8.49 -21.90
N GLU A 115 4.95 8.00 -22.74
CA GLU A 115 4.64 7.10 -23.84
C GLU A 115 5.10 5.64 -23.58
N SER A 116 5.40 5.30 -22.32
CA SER A 116 5.88 3.99 -21.91
C SER A 116 5.00 3.36 -20.84
N GLU A 117 5.16 2.07 -20.61
CA GLU A 117 4.61 1.42 -19.41
C GLU A 117 5.18 2.10 -18.15
N PRO A 118 4.39 2.27 -17.09
CA PRO A 118 4.87 2.91 -15.87
C PRO A 118 6.00 2.07 -15.23
N SER A 119 7.03 2.74 -14.75
CA SER A 119 8.09 2.12 -13.96
C SER A 119 7.67 1.84 -12.51
N LEU A 120 6.65 2.55 -12.03
CA LEU A 120 5.99 2.31 -10.74
C LEU A 120 4.48 2.50 -10.88
N ARG A 121 3.70 1.54 -10.38
CA ARG A 121 2.25 1.67 -10.19
C ARG A 121 1.88 1.14 -8.82
N LEU A 122 1.09 1.92 -8.07
CA LEU A 122 0.56 1.54 -6.77
C LEU A 122 -0.95 1.68 -6.74
N VAL A 123 -1.62 0.70 -6.17
CA VAL A 123 -3.07 0.73 -5.94
C VAL A 123 -3.35 0.85 -4.45
N PHE A 124 -4.04 1.91 -4.07
CA PHE A 124 -4.48 2.16 -2.69
C PHE A 124 -6.00 1.95 -2.59
N GLU A 125 -6.43 1.22 -1.60
CA GLU A 125 -7.85 0.98 -1.29
C GLU A 125 -8.16 1.35 0.17
N LEU A 126 -9.28 2.04 0.37
CA LEU A 126 -9.84 2.29 1.69
C LEU A 126 -10.65 1.06 2.12
N GLN A 127 -10.22 0.40 3.19
CA GLN A 127 -10.86 -0.80 3.73
C GLN A 127 -11.06 -0.61 5.23
N ASP A 128 -12.28 -0.75 5.72
CA ASP A 128 -12.64 -0.57 7.12
C ASP A 128 -12.12 0.76 7.73
N GLY A 129 -12.24 1.86 6.94
CA GLY A 129 -11.82 3.19 7.33
C GLY A 129 -10.30 3.42 7.33
N LYS A 130 -9.50 2.53 6.74
CA LYS A 130 -8.03 2.64 6.67
C LYS A 130 -7.52 2.39 5.26
N TRP A 131 -6.54 3.16 4.86
CA TRP A 131 -5.88 2.98 3.57
C TRP A 131 -4.85 1.85 3.59
N TYR A 132 -4.83 1.06 2.52
CA TYR A 132 -3.88 -0.02 2.27
C TYR A 132 -3.40 0.01 0.84
N VAL A 133 -2.13 -0.35 0.62
CA VAL A 133 -1.64 -0.76 -0.70
C VAL A 133 -2.08 -2.20 -0.91
N THR A 134 -2.77 -2.45 -2.01
CA THR A 134 -3.32 -3.77 -2.35
C THR A 134 -2.69 -4.36 -3.59
N ASP A 135 -2.06 -3.51 -4.41
CA ASP A 135 -1.33 -3.94 -5.61
C ASP A 135 -0.16 -3.01 -5.91
N CYS A 136 0.86 -3.56 -6.56
CA CYS A 136 2.05 -2.83 -6.98
C CYS A 136 2.67 -3.49 -8.20
N TYR A 137 3.08 -2.65 -9.14
CA TYR A 137 4.08 -2.96 -10.16
C TYR A 137 5.26 -2.01 -9.96
N ASN A 138 6.47 -2.50 -10.09
CA ASN A 138 7.66 -1.69 -10.19
C ASN A 138 8.69 -2.36 -11.12
N ASP A 139 9.52 -1.56 -11.78
CA ASP A 139 10.51 -2.01 -12.75
C ASP A 139 11.74 -2.70 -12.15
N TRP A 140 11.87 -2.76 -10.82
CA TRP A 140 12.82 -3.65 -10.15
C TRP A 140 12.57 -5.12 -10.48
N TYR A 141 11.32 -5.45 -10.80
CA TYR A 141 10.87 -6.77 -11.24
C TYR A 141 10.30 -6.67 -12.66
N ASN A 142 11.05 -6.00 -13.51
CA ASN A 142 10.74 -5.89 -14.92
C ASN A 142 10.61 -7.30 -15.54
N PRO A 143 9.63 -7.53 -16.42
CA PRO A 143 9.45 -8.83 -17.08
C PRO A 143 10.69 -9.36 -17.82
N ASP A 144 11.58 -8.48 -18.29
CA ASP A 144 12.82 -8.85 -18.95
C ASP A 144 13.93 -9.32 -17.98
N LEU A 145 13.72 -9.15 -16.66
CA LEU A 145 14.65 -9.65 -15.64
C LEU A 145 14.64 -11.19 -15.65
N PRO A 146 15.79 -11.86 -15.86
CA PRO A 146 15.86 -13.30 -15.80
C PRO A 146 15.67 -13.80 -14.36
N VAL A 147 15.02 -14.97 -14.21
CA VAL A 147 14.77 -15.58 -12.89
C VAL A 147 16.04 -15.77 -12.07
N SER A 148 17.18 -16.04 -12.71
CA SER A 148 18.50 -16.17 -12.05
C SER A 148 18.93 -14.91 -11.29
N GLU A 149 18.45 -13.71 -11.67
CA GLU A 149 18.79 -12.44 -11.04
C GLU A 149 17.85 -12.05 -9.88
N LEU A 150 16.73 -12.77 -9.71
CA LEU A 150 15.74 -12.45 -8.67
C LEU A 150 16.33 -12.37 -7.25
N ALA A 151 17.23 -13.31 -6.91
CA ALA A 151 17.84 -13.35 -5.58
C ALA A 151 18.73 -12.12 -5.30
N GLU A 152 19.44 -11.65 -6.32
CA GLU A 152 20.29 -10.46 -6.27
C GLU A 152 19.43 -9.20 -6.15
N THR A 153 18.36 -9.08 -6.95
CA THR A 153 17.39 -7.99 -6.87
C THR A 153 16.77 -7.88 -5.48
N ILE A 154 16.33 -9.01 -4.91
CA ILE A 154 15.78 -9.02 -3.54
C ILE A 154 16.83 -8.56 -2.52
N ARG A 155 18.09 -9.00 -2.66
CA ARG A 155 19.17 -8.59 -1.76
C ARG A 155 19.40 -7.08 -1.82
N THR A 156 19.45 -6.50 -3.01
CA THR A 156 19.60 -5.05 -3.20
C THR A 156 18.46 -4.28 -2.56
N ILE A 157 17.21 -4.70 -2.78
CA ILE A 157 16.02 -4.11 -2.14
C ILE A 157 16.13 -4.16 -0.61
N GLN A 158 16.57 -5.27 -0.04
CA GLN A 158 16.71 -5.41 1.40
C GLN A 158 17.82 -4.54 1.99
N GLU A 159 18.91 -4.32 1.26
CA GLU A 159 19.98 -3.40 1.65
C GLU A 159 19.49 -1.94 1.63
N GLU A 160 18.72 -1.54 0.63
CA GLU A 160 18.10 -0.22 0.56
C GLU A 160 17.03 -0.02 1.62
N ASN A 161 16.20 -1.04 1.87
CA ASN A 161 15.21 -1.01 2.94
C ASN A 161 15.86 -0.79 4.32
N LYS A 162 17.00 -1.42 4.56
CA LYS A 162 17.75 -1.21 5.80
C LYS A 162 18.22 0.23 5.93
N ALA A 163 18.72 0.84 4.86
CA ALA A 163 19.11 2.25 4.85
C ALA A 163 17.89 3.17 5.12
N PHE A 164 16.73 2.85 4.56
CA PHE A 164 15.48 3.55 4.85
C PHE A 164 15.07 3.42 6.32
N GLU A 165 15.11 2.21 6.90
CA GLU A 165 14.77 1.95 8.31
C GLU A 165 15.68 2.71 9.29
N GLU A 166 16.97 2.86 8.96
CA GLU A 166 17.92 3.64 9.76
C GLU A 166 17.59 5.14 9.74
N GLN A 167 17.02 5.67 8.67
CA GLN A 167 16.63 7.08 8.52
C GLN A 167 15.20 7.35 9.01
N HIS A 168 14.34 6.33 9.06
CA HIS A 168 12.91 6.42 9.35
C HIS A 168 12.47 5.35 10.38
N PRO A 169 12.97 5.40 11.61
CA PRO A 169 12.74 4.40 12.64
C PRO A 169 11.28 4.29 13.14
#